data_8de7f44dbbf367d310a2331f7ac18663
#
_entry.id   8de7f44dbbf367d310a2331f7ac18663
#
_cell.length_a   1.000
_cell.length_b   1.000
_cell.length_c   1.000
_cell.angle_alpha   90.00
_cell.angle_beta   90.00
_cell.angle_gamma   90.00
#
_symmetry.space_group_name_H-M   'P 1'
#
loop_
_entity.id
_entity.type
_entity.pdbx_description
1 polymer ?
#
loop_
_entity_poly.entity_id
_entity_poly.type
_entity_poly.pdbx_seq_one_letter_code
_entity_poly.pdbx_strand_id
1 'polypeptide(L)'
;VTEVLVVGAGAAGLMAAIQAARQARASGLPASVTLVDSARSLGAKILVAGGGRCNVTHHAVDETAFSGSTPAAIRKVLRRFPVAATVAFFAELAVELKREGTGKLFPTTDRARTVLDALLGAAADAGVRVVHPWRVEAVRPLAEGFEVAGPEGTLQARRLVLATGGMSLPKSGSDGHGFALARALGHTTTQHLFPALVPLSLQRGCFPTRLSGVSCEARVEVRSSTGRLGLAMRGPLLCTHTGLSGPVVLDVSRHLAAARHEDPGAQLVVAWVPRVDPPQGKSLGAWLRGLLPDRLADALLAEARVDPSSRWERIPRDLRRAVESTLTGWRAPVTGDLGFAKAEVTAGGVPLSEVRLDTLESRVTPGLHLCGEILDVDGRIGGFNFQWAWASGYVAGYSSRSGGSTPEASR
;
A
#
# COMPACT_ATOMS: atom_id res chain seq x y z
N VAL A 1 23.10 -15.20 21.93
CA VAL A 1 22.32 -15.72 20.80
C VAL A 1 20.85 -15.53 21.12
N THR A 2 20.08 -14.87 20.25
CA THR A 2 18.61 -14.77 20.38
C THR A 2 17.95 -15.90 19.56
N GLU A 3 16.79 -16.37 20.00
CA GLU A 3 16.07 -17.39 19.21
C GLU A 3 15.48 -16.82 17.93
N VAL A 4 14.88 -15.64 18.01
CA VAL A 4 14.29 -14.94 16.86
C VAL A 4 14.78 -13.50 16.84
N LEU A 5 15.37 -13.09 15.74
CA LEU A 5 15.69 -11.68 15.45
C LEU A 5 14.75 -11.17 14.36
N VAL A 6 14.03 -10.10 14.65
CA VAL A 6 13.15 -9.41 13.71
C VAL A 6 13.81 -8.11 13.27
N VAL A 7 13.91 -7.87 11.98
CA VAL A 7 14.51 -6.65 11.40
C VAL A 7 13.41 -5.76 10.84
N GLY A 8 13.23 -4.60 11.44
CA GLY A 8 12.21 -3.60 11.11
C GLY A 8 11.05 -3.58 12.11
N ALA A 9 10.88 -2.48 12.83
CA ALA A 9 9.81 -2.25 13.81
C ALA A 9 8.62 -1.49 13.21
N GLY A 10 8.28 -1.80 11.96
CA GLY A 10 7.03 -1.39 11.33
C GLY A 10 5.86 -2.32 11.72
N ALA A 11 4.72 -2.15 11.06
CA ALA A 11 3.51 -2.91 11.33
C ALA A 11 3.73 -4.43 11.30
N ALA A 12 4.35 -4.95 10.23
CA ALA A 12 4.61 -6.38 10.08
C ALA A 12 5.62 -6.91 11.10
N GLY A 13 6.69 -6.14 11.37
CA GLY A 13 7.73 -6.58 12.30
C GLY A 13 7.28 -6.57 13.75
N LEU A 14 6.52 -5.55 14.18
CA LEU A 14 5.91 -5.54 15.52
C LEU A 14 4.96 -6.72 15.71
N MET A 15 4.09 -6.97 14.72
CA MET A 15 3.21 -8.15 14.75
C MET A 15 4.03 -9.44 14.82
N ALA A 16 5.06 -9.61 14.00
CA ALA A 16 5.90 -10.80 14.00
C ALA A 16 6.62 -11.01 15.34
N ALA A 17 7.18 -9.97 15.93
CA ALA A 17 7.87 -10.06 17.20
C ALA A 17 6.92 -10.42 18.35
N ILE A 18 5.74 -9.79 18.40
CA ILE A 18 4.70 -10.11 19.40
C ILE A 18 4.27 -11.56 19.29
N GLN A 19 3.98 -12.05 18.07
CA GLN A 19 3.50 -13.41 17.88
C GLN A 19 4.60 -14.45 18.17
N ALA A 20 5.84 -14.20 17.78
CA ALA A 20 6.96 -15.08 18.12
C ALA A 20 7.16 -15.21 19.63
N ALA A 21 7.06 -14.11 20.38
CA ALA A 21 7.20 -14.11 21.82
C ALA A 21 6.00 -14.79 22.53
N ARG A 22 4.77 -14.53 22.08
CA ARG A 22 3.55 -15.18 22.58
C ARG A 22 3.60 -16.70 22.35
N GLN A 23 4.02 -17.13 21.17
CA GLN A 23 4.15 -18.55 20.84
C GLN A 23 5.22 -19.25 21.70
N ALA A 24 6.35 -18.59 21.96
CA ALA A 24 7.37 -19.12 22.86
C ALA A 24 6.80 -19.37 24.26
N ARG A 25 6.10 -18.40 24.84
CA ARG A 25 5.47 -18.53 26.16
C ARG A 25 4.42 -19.64 26.18
N ALA A 26 3.56 -19.72 25.16
CA ALA A 26 2.54 -20.77 25.07
C ALA A 26 3.14 -22.16 25.00
N SER A 27 4.36 -22.29 24.46
CA SER A 27 5.11 -23.55 24.38
C SER A 27 6.02 -23.80 25.58
N GLY A 28 5.98 -22.98 26.63
CA GLY A 28 6.84 -23.11 27.81
C GLY A 28 8.33 -22.83 27.54
N LEU A 29 8.66 -22.20 26.41
CA LEU A 29 10.02 -21.90 26.00
C LEU A 29 10.42 -20.46 26.38
N PRO A 30 11.72 -20.19 26.62
CA PRO A 30 12.19 -18.82 26.84
C PRO A 30 11.82 -17.91 25.67
N ALA A 31 11.18 -16.78 25.95
CA ALA A 31 10.84 -15.77 24.94
C ALA A 31 12.09 -14.92 24.61
N SER A 32 13.05 -15.51 23.88
CA SER A 32 14.23 -14.76 23.41
C SER A 32 13.97 -14.20 22.01
N VAL A 33 13.24 -13.08 21.96
CA VAL A 33 12.93 -12.35 20.73
C VAL A 33 13.54 -10.96 20.80
N THR A 34 14.36 -10.62 19.80
CA THR A 34 14.93 -9.28 19.64
C THR A 34 14.36 -8.64 18.38
N LEU A 35 13.92 -7.38 18.48
CA LEU A 35 13.44 -6.56 17.39
C LEU A 35 14.40 -5.39 17.19
N VAL A 36 14.96 -5.24 16.01
CA VAL A 36 15.89 -4.14 15.69
C VAL A 36 15.29 -3.22 14.62
N ASP A 37 15.57 -1.91 14.74
CA ASP A 37 15.15 -0.92 13.74
C ASP A 37 16.19 0.20 13.62
N SER A 38 16.37 0.71 12.40
CA SER A 38 17.29 1.80 12.09
C SER A 38 16.80 3.17 12.56
N ALA A 39 15.47 3.33 12.75
CA ALA A 39 14.86 4.59 13.07
C ALA A 39 15.08 5.01 14.53
N ARG A 40 15.30 6.31 14.76
CA ARG A 40 15.29 6.88 16.11
C ARG A 40 13.90 6.87 16.75
N SER A 41 12.85 6.98 15.92
CA SER A 41 11.44 6.91 16.35
C SER A 41 10.75 5.79 15.60
N LEU A 42 10.25 4.82 16.34
CA LEU A 42 9.60 3.63 15.77
C LEU A 42 8.23 3.94 15.13
N GLY A 43 7.81 3.12 14.19
CA GLY A 43 6.45 3.14 13.64
C GLY A 43 6.12 4.37 12.80
N ALA A 44 7.10 5.06 12.19
CA ALA A 44 6.87 6.29 11.43
C ALA A 44 5.80 6.16 10.34
N LYS A 45 5.75 5.03 9.61
CA LYS A 45 4.68 4.77 8.59
C LYS A 45 3.31 4.59 9.25
N ILE A 46 3.23 4.00 10.44
CA ILE A 46 1.97 3.88 11.19
C ILE A 46 1.45 5.27 11.55
N LEU A 47 2.35 6.14 12.04
CA LEU A 47 2.00 7.48 12.51
C LEU A 47 1.49 8.42 11.40
N VAL A 48 1.96 8.27 10.16
CA VAL A 48 1.53 9.14 9.04
C VAL A 48 0.35 8.55 8.26
N ALA A 49 0.09 7.27 8.40
CA ALA A 49 -0.95 6.58 7.65
C ALA A 49 -2.36 7.12 7.96
N GLY A 50 -3.20 7.16 6.91
CA GLY A 50 -4.58 7.64 7.04
C GLY A 50 -4.69 9.09 7.55
N GLY A 51 -3.71 9.93 7.22
CA GLY A 51 -3.67 11.33 7.68
C GLY A 51 -3.38 11.47 9.17
N GLY A 52 -2.56 10.58 9.74
CA GLY A 52 -2.19 10.60 11.17
C GLY A 52 -3.20 9.87 12.09
N ARG A 53 -4.21 9.22 11.51
CA ARG A 53 -5.23 8.46 12.26
C ARG A 53 -4.97 6.95 12.29
N CYS A 54 -4.15 6.42 11.40
CA CYS A 54 -3.89 5.00 11.12
C CYS A 54 -5.16 4.25 10.66
N ASN A 55 -5.26 4.04 9.36
CA ASN A 55 -6.28 3.14 8.80
C ASN A 55 -5.83 1.69 9.03
N VAL A 56 -6.27 1.09 10.14
CA VAL A 56 -5.79 -0.21 10.63
C VAL A 56 -6.08 -1.35 9.68
N THR A 57 -7.27 -1.35 9.06
CA THR A 57 -7.69 -2.33 8.06
C THR A 57 -8.94 -1.84 7.33
N HIS A 58 -9.50 -2.66 6.45
CA HIS A 58 -10.80 -2.45 5.82
C HIS A 58 -11.78 -3.51 6.32
N HIS A 59 -13.09 -3.20 6.36
CA HIS A 59 -14.10 -4.13 6.86
C HIS A 59 -14.23 -5.42 6.03
N ALA A 60 -13.87 -5.35 4.76
CA ALA A 60 -13.84 -6.48 3.83
C ALA A 60 -12.51 -6.47 3.07
N VAL A 61 -11.73 -7.51 3.22
CA VAL A 61 -10.42 -7.68 2.56
C VAL A 61 -10.38 -9.07 1.96
N ASP A 62 -10.14 -9.12 0.66
CA ASP A 62 -9.83 -10.34 -0.07
C ASP A 62 -8.66 -10.10 -1.04
N GLU A 63 -8.22 -11.14 -1.71
CA GLU A 63 -7.07 -11.10 -2.61
C GLU A 63 -7.26 -10.22 -3.86
N THR A 64 -8.49 -9.89 -4.23
CA THR A 64 -8.77 -9.05 -5.41
C THR A 64 -8.40 -7.59 -5.20
N ALA A 65 -8.19 -7.19 -3.94
CA ALA A 65 -7.74 -5.86 -3.58
C ALA A 65 -6.22 -5.69 -3.65
N PHE A 66 -5.49 -6.72 -4.03
CA PHE A 66 -4.03 -6.74 -4.09
C PHE A 66 -3.51 -7.02 -5.49
N SER A 67 -2.25 -6.66 -5.68
CA SER A 67 -1.46 -6.91 -6.89
C SER A 67 -0.08 -7.48 -6.50
N GLY A 68 0.71 -7.85 -7.49
CA GLY A 68 2.02 -8.49 -7.32
C GLY A 68 1.92 -10.00 -7.52
N SER A 69 2.16 -10.77 -6.49
CA SER A 69 2.09 -12.23 -6.52
C SER A 69 0.68 -12.77 -6.84
N THR A 70 0.55 -14.08 -7.04
CA THR A 70 -0.72 -14.67 -7.47
C THR A 70 -1.84 -14.51 -6.44
N PRO A 71 -3.10 -14.26 -6.87
CA PRO A 71 -4.23 -14.11 -5.94
C PRO A 71 -4.40 -15.30 -4.99
N ALA A 72 -4.15 -16.54 -5.47
CA ALA A 72 -4.24 -17.75 -4.64
C ALA A 72 -3.20 -17.74 -3.51
N ALA A 73 -1.97 -17.29 -3.76
CA ALA A 73 -0.93 -17.18 -2.75
C ALA A 73 -1.27 -16.09 -1.71
N ILE A 74 -1.72 -14.93 -2.17
CA ILE A 74 -2.14 -13.83 -1.29
C ILE A 74 -3.29 -14.28 -0.40
N ARG A 75 -4.33 -14.90 -0.96
CA ARG A 75 -5.48 -15.45 -0.22
C ARG A 75 -5.05 -16.42 0.87
N LYS A 76 -4.10 -17.31 0.59
CA LYS A 76 -3.63 -18.31 1.57
C LYS A 76 -3.04 -17.64 2.81
N VAL A 77 -2.27 -16.57 2.65
CA VAL A 77 -1.70 -15.81 3.77
C VAL A 77 -2.78 -15.02 4.51
N LEU A 78 -3.65 -14.28 3.78
CA LEU A 78 -4.71 -13.47 4.39
C LEU A 78 -5.68 -14.29 5.24
N ARG A 79 -5.99 -15.53 4.84
CA ARG A 79 -6.87 -16.44 5.60
C ARG A 79 -6.31 -16.85 6.94
N ARG A 80 -4.98 -16.79 7.15
CA ARG A 80 -4.33 -17.12 8.42
C ARG A 80 -4.58 -16.06 9.49
N PHE A 81 -4.81 -14.82 9.08
CA PHE A 81 -5.14 -13.71 9.98
C PHE A 81 -6.13 -12.76 9.28
N PRO A 82 -7.41 -13.13 9.25
CA PRO A 82 -8.45 -12.35 8.57
C PRO A 82 -8.79 -11.07 9.33
N VAL A 83 -9.62 -10.22 8.72
CA VAL A 83 -10.05 -8.94 9.32
C VAL A 83 -10.64 -9.10 10.71
N ALA A 84 -11.44 -10.14 10.94
CA ALA A 84 -12.02 -10.41 12.26
C ALA A 84 -10.92 -10.66 13.32
N ALA A 85 -9.85 -11.38 12.96
CA ALA A 85 -8.71 -11.59 13.84
C ALA A 85 -7.94 -10.29 14.10
N THR A 86 -7.81 -9.41 13.07
CA THR A 86 -7.23 -8.08 13.24
C THR A 86 -8.04 -7.24 14.24
N VAL A 87 -9.36 -7.20 14.09
CA VAL A 87 -10.24 -6.45 15.01
C VAL A 87 -10.12 -7.01 16.43
N ALA A 88 -10.17 -8.35 16.61
CA ALA A 88 -10.03 -8.99 17.91
C ALA A 88 -8.66 -8.70 18.54
N PHE A 89 -7.57 -8.77 17.76
CA PHE A 89 -6.23 -8.47 18.25
C PHE A 89 -6.11 -7.03 18.76
N PHE A 90 -6.61 -6.05 18.04
CA PHE A 90 -6.58 -4.67 18.50
C PHE A 90 -7.52 -4.40 19.67
N ALA A 91 -8.67 -5.07 19.73
CA ALA A 91 -9.57 -5.01 20.89
C ALA A 91 -8.89 -5.61 22.16
N GLU A 92 -8.15 -6.70 22.04
CA GLU A 92 -7.32 -7.27 23.14
C GLU A 92 -6.30 -6.24 23.65
N LEU A 93 -5.75 -5.40 22.76
CA LEU A 93 -4.83 -4.33 23.11
C LEU A 93 -5.54 -3.03 23.55
N ALA A 94 -6.83 -3.09 23.90
CA ALA A 94 -7.65 -1.94 24.26
C ALA A 94 -7.74 -0.83 23.16
N VAL A 95 -7.58 -1.19 21.89
CA VAL A 95 -7.78 -0.32 20.74
C VAL A 95 -9.11 -0.66 20.07
N GLU A 96 -10.14 0.10 20.41
CA GLU A 96 -11.44 -0.02 19.76
C GLU A 96 -11.39 0.60 18.36
N LEU A 97 -11.96 -0.11 17.37
CA LEU A 97 -12.00 0.32 15.97
C LEU A 97 -13.41 0.74 15.56
N LYS A 98 -13.52 1.89 14.88
CA LYS A 98 -14.74 2.37 14.24
C LYS A 98 -14.66 2.20 12.72
N ARG A 99 -15.80 1.86 12.09
CA ARG A 99 -15.95 1.79 10.65
C ARG A 99 -16.44 3.13 10.09
N GLU A 100 -15.76 3.67 9.10
CA GLU A 100 -16.25 4.79 8.29
C GLU A 100 -17.10 4.34 7.10
N GLY A 101 -17.86 5.26 6.49
CA GLY A 101 -18.75 4.96 5.38
C GLY A 101 -18.07 4.34 4.15
N THR A 102 -16.76 4.58 3.97
CA THR A 102 -15.94 3.97 2.91
C THR A 102 -15.46 2.55 3.25
N GLY A 103 -15.82 2.01 4.42
CA GLY A 103 -15.40 0.68 4.86
C GLY A 103 -14.07 0.62 5.59
N LYS A 104 -13.33 1.72 5.69
CA LYS A 104 -12.07 1.81 6.41
C LYS A 104 -12.29 1.72 7.93
N LEU A 105 -11.38 1.05 8.63
CA LEU A 105 -11.41 0.94 10.08
C LEU A 105 -10.30 1.78 10.71
N PHE A 106 -10.69 2.70 11.59
CA PHE A 106 -9.80 3.58 12.32
C PHE A 106 -9.95 3.36 13.83
N PRO A 107 -8.93 3.66 14.66
CA PRO A 107 -9.14 3.70 16.10
C PRO A 107 -10.19 4.77 16.44
N THR A 108 -11.04 4.50 17.43
CA THR A 108 -12.09 5.45 17.87
C THR A 108 -11.49 6.78 18.34
N THR A 109 -10.23 6.77 18.77
CA THR A 109 -9.46 7.97 19.16
C THR A 109 -9.05 8.87 18.00
N ASP A 110 -9.15 8.42 16.75
CA ASP A 110 -8.63 9.10 15.54
C ASP A 110 -7.13 9.48 15.64
N ARG A 111 -6.34 8.72 16.39
CA ARG A 111 -4.91 8.96 16.60
C ARG A 111 -4.10 7.72 16.28
N ALA A 112 -3.22 7.82 15.29
CA ALA A 112 -2.29 6.73 14.93
C ALA A 112 -1.37 6.34 16.11
N ARG A 113 -1.08 7.28 17.01
CA ARG A 113 -0.31 7.04 18.22
C ARG A 113 -0.94 5.96 19.10
N THR A 114 -2.27 5.93 19.24
CA THR A 114 -2.99 4.89 19.99
C THR A 114 -2.64 3.49 19.48
N VAL A 115 -2.59 3.31 18.17
CA VAL A 115 -2.25 2.02 17.53
C VAL A 115 -0.79 1.65 17.78
N LEU A 116 0.12 2.61 17.61
CA LEU A 116 1.55 2.38 17.81
C LEU A 116 1.89 2.05 19.26
N ASP A 117 1.37 2.83 20.21
CA ASP A 117 1.64 2.63 21.65
C ASP A 117 1.09 1.29 22.13
N ALA A 118 -0.08 0.87 21.64
CA ALA A 118 -0.64 -0.46 21.93
C ALA A 118 0.25 -1.60 21.41
N LEU A 119 0.80 -1.47 20.20
CA LEU A 119 1.73 -2.46 19.64
C LEU A 119 3.05 -2.51 20.41
N LEU A 120 3.61 -1.36 20.77
CA LEU A 120 4.84 -1.30 21.56
C LEU A 120 4.64 -1.85 22.99
N GLY A 121 3.50 -1.54 23.60
CA GLY A 121 3.11 -2.11 24.90
C GLY A 121 3.00 -3.65 24.81
N ALA A 122 2.28 -4.16 23.82
CA ALA A 122 2.15 -5.61 23.62
C ALA A 122 3.49 -6.30 23.36
N ALA A 123 4.42 -5.65 22.66
CA ALA A 123 5.77 -6.18 22.47
C ALA A 123 6.55 -6.24 23.79
N ALA A 124 6.47 -5.18 24.62
CA ALA A 124 7.10 -5.14 25.94
C ALA A 124 6.50 -6.18 26.89
N ASP A 125 5.16 -6.30 26.96
CA ASP A 125 4.45 -7.28 27.77
C ASP A 125 4.78 -8.73 27.34
N ALA A 126 5.01 -8.92 26.03
CA ALA A 126 5.47 -10.20 25.52
C ALA A 126 6.96 -10.48 25.80
N GLY A 127 7.72 -9.53 26.32
CA GLY A 127 9.14 -9.69 26.63
C GLY A 127 10.05 -9.54 25.42
N VAL A 128 9.60 -8.85 24.39
CA VAL A 128 10.43 -8.54 23.21
C VAL A 128 11.48 -7.50 23.57
N ARG A 129 12.76 -7.81 23.31
CA ARG A 129 13.83 -6.82 23.42
C ARG A 129 13.86 -5.94 22.18
N VAL A 130 13.55 -4.68 22.32
CA VAL A 130 13.60 -3.69 21.23
C VAL A 130 14.92 -2.92 21.27
N VAL A 131 15.65 -2.90 20.16
CA VAL A 131 16.94 -2.20 20.01
C VAL A 131 16.84 -1.22 18.84
N HIS A 132 16.89 0.06 19.15
CA HIS A 132 16.89 1.14 18.17
C HIS A 132 17.53 2.42 18.75
N PRO A 133 18.14 3.27 17.91
CA PRO A 133 18.42 3.07 16.50
C PRO A 133 19.52 2.02 16.30
N TRP A 134 19.26 1.00 15.50
CA TRP A 134 20.23 -0.01 15.14
C TRP A 134 19.98 -0.50 13.70
N ARG A 135 20.84 -0.09 12.76
CA ARG A 135 20.71 -0.42 11.34
C ARG A 135 21.40 -1.74 11.05
N VAL A 136 20.66 -2.68 10.48
CA VAL A 136 21.28 -3.88 9.90
C VAL A 136 22.06 -3.48 8.66
N GLU A 137 23.35 -3.79 8.62
CA GLU A 137 24.25 -3.51 7.49
C GLU A 137 24.43 -4.74 6.62
N ALA A 138 24.58 -5.92 7.25
CA ALA A 138 24.74 -7.19 6.57
C ALA A 138 24.15 -8.34 7.36
N VAL A 139 23.80 -9.41 6.65
CA VAL A 139 23.35 -10.68 7.22
C VAL A 139 24.15 -11.79 6.60
N ARG A 140 24.68 -12.69 7.44
CA ARG A 140 25.43 -13.87 7.02
C ARG A 140 24.77 -15.13 7.63
N PRO A 141 24.39 -16.12 6.80
CA PRO A 141 24.00 -17.43 7.30
C PRO A 141 25.17 -18.12 8.02
N LEU A 142 24.88 -18.79 9.12
CA LEU A 142 25.78 -19.66 9.85
C LEU A 142 25.35 -21.13 9.69
N ALA A 143 26.16 -22.07 10.18
CA ALA A 143 25.76 -23.49 10.22
C ALA A 143 24.45 -23.68 11.01
N GLU A 144 24.27 -22.91 12.09
CA GLU A 144 23.03 -22.84 12.85
C GLU A 144 22.60 -21.37 13.05
N GLY A 145 21.72 -20.88 12.16
CA GLY A 145 21.14 -19.54 12.26
C GLY A 145 21.86 -18.48 11.46
N PHE A 146 21.94 -17.27 12.03
CA PHE A 146 22.38 -16.05 11.33
C PHE A 146 23.27 -15.18 12.22
N GLU A 147 24.26 -14.56 11.60
CA GLU A 147 24.97 -13.42 12.14
C GLU A 147 24.49 -12.17 11.42
N VAL A 148 24.11 -11.16 12.19
CA VAL A 148 23.55 -9.90 11.71
C VAL A 148 24.46 -8.77 12.19
N ALA A 149 25.13 -8.11 11.26
CA ALA A 149 26.05 -7.00 11.53
C ALA A 149 25.32 -5.65 11.55
N GLY A 150 25.73 -4.79 12.44
CA GLY A 150 25.28 -3.40 12.58
C GLY A 150 26.36 -2.51 13.15
N PRO A 151 26.09 -1.21 13.39
CA PRO A 151 27.10 -0.21 13.71
C PRO A 151 27.80 -0.45 15.06
N GLU A 152 27.15 -1.18 15.98
CA GLU A 152 27.68 -1.46 17.32
C GLU A 152 28.15 -2.92 17.50
N GLY A 153 28.36 -3.64 16.38
CA GLY A 153 28.81 -5.02 16.40
C GLY A 153 27.83 -6.00 15.76
N THR A 154 27.85 -7.23 16.21
CA THR A 154 27.04 -8.30 15.63
C THR A 154 26.04 -8.88 16.63
N LEU A 155 24.88 -9.28 16.14
CA LEU A 155 23.90 -10.08 16.84
C LEU A 155 23.83 -11.47 16.19
N GLN A 156 23.61 -12.51 17.00
CA GLN A 156 23.39 -13.86 16.49
C GLN A 156 21.99 -14.33 16.83
N ALA A 157 21.33 -14.99 15.86
CA ALA A 157 19.99 -15.49 16.00
C ALA A 157 19.82 -16.86 15.34
N ARG A 158 19.02 -17.75 15.91
CA ARG A 158 18.67 -19.02 15.27
C ARG A 158 17.71 -18.85 14.09
N ARG A 159 16.79 -17.88 14.19
CA ARG A 159 15.80 -17.54 13.16
C ARG A 159 15.84 -16.04 12.90
N LEU A 160 15.66 -15.68 11.65
CA LEU A 160 15.63 -14.30 11.21
C LEU A 160 14.31 -13.97 10.53
N VAL A 161 13.70 -12.83 10.87
CA VAL A 161 12.51 -12.31 10.19
C VAL A 161 12.87 -10.97 9.54
N LEU A 162 12.81 -10.87 8.23
CA LEU A 162 12.94 -9.61 7.50
C LEU A 162 11.57 -8.96 7.32
N ALA A 163 11.35 -7.86 8.03
CA ALA A 163 10.15 -7.03 8.01
C ALA A 163 10.48 -5.56 7.68
N THR A 164 11.47 -5.37 6.80
CA THR A 164 12.12 -4.09 6.52
C THR A 164 11.30 -3.10 5.71
N GLY A 165 10.10 -3.51 5.24
CA GLY A 165 9.29 -2.71 4.33
C GLY A 165 9.86 -2.69 2.90
N GLY A 166 9.40 -1.73 2.10
CA GLY A 166 9.86 -1.52 0.72
C GLY A 166 10.73 -0.27 0.57
N MET A 167 10.33 0.63 -0.36
CA MET A 167 11.04 1.87 -0.69
C MET A 167 10.20 3.13 -0.46
N SER A 168 8.90 2.97 -0.16
CA SER A 168 7.99 4.10 0.00
C SER A 168 8.21 4.81 1.33
N LEU A 169 8.16 6.17 1.29
CA LEU A 169 8.47 7.05 2.41
C LEU A 169 9.86 6.74 3.02
N PRO A 170 10.95 6.85 2.26
CA PRO A 170 12.27 6.36 2.67
C PRO A 170 12.79 6.98 3.97
N LYS A 171 12.35 8.21 4.31
CA LYS A 171 12.66 8.85 5.60
C LYS A 171 12.09 8.12 6.83
N SER A 172 11.17 7.17 6.63
CA SER A 172 10.62 6.33 7.68
C SER A 172 11.42 5.05 7.99
N GLY A 173 12.57 4.86 7.33
CA GLY A 173 13.38 3.65 7.42
C GLY A 173 13.14 2.63 6.28
N SER A 174 12.11 2.83 5.47
CA SER A 174 11.74 1.98 4.32
C SER A 174 12.46 2.47 3.06
N ASP A 175 13.78 2.30 3.02
CA ASP A 175 14.69 2.88 2.01
C ASP A 175 15.16 1.88 0.93
N GLY A 176 14.60 0.66 0.94
CA GLY A 176 14.94 -0.40 -0.01
C GLY A 176 16.15 -1.25 0.39
N HIS A 177 16.85 -0.93 1.49
CA HIS A 177 17.99 -1.73 1.94
C HIS A 177 17.62 -3.19 2.23
N GLY A 178 16.40 -3.44 2.70
CA GLY A 178 15.89 -4.80 2.93
C GLY A 178 15.93 -5.68 1.69
N PHE A 179 15.73 -5.13 0.49
CA PHE A 179 15.87 -5.88 -0.77
C PHE A 179 17.32 -6.28 -1.04
N ALA A 180 18.29 -5.44 -0.65
CA ALA A 180 19.71 -5.79 -0.75
C ALA A 180 20.07 -6.94 0.21
N LEU A 181 19.56 -6.91 1.44
CA LEU A 181 19.72 -7.99 2.41
C LEU A 181 19.08 -9.30 1.91
N ALA A 182 17.85 -9.23 1.38
CA ALA A 182 17.19 -10.42 0.82
C ALA A 182 17.96 -11.03 -0.35
N ARG A 183 18.50 -10.20 -1.26
CA ARG A 183 19.33 -10.67 -2.38
C ARG A 183 20.66 -11.30 -1.91
N ALA A 184 21.30 -10.71 -0.89
CA ALA A 184 22.49 -11.28 -0.29
C ALA A 184 22.25 -12.67 0.35
N LEU A 185 21.00 -12.94 0.73
CA LEU A 185 20.53 -14.23 1.24
C LEU A 185 19.97 -15.16 0.14
N GLY A 186 20.21 -14.84 -1.14
CA GLY A 186 19.87 -15.68 -2.29
C GLY A 186 18.47 -15.47 -2.87
N HIS A 187 17.69 -14.54 -2.33
CA HIS A 187 16.36 -14.21 -2.89
C HIS A 187 16.47 -13.34 -4.13
N THR A 188 15.47 -13.41 -5.00
CA THR A 188 15.26 -12.45 -6.07
C THR A 188 14.28 -11.36 -5.66
N THR A 189 14.21 -10.31 -6.46
CA THR A 189 13.12 -9.35 -6.43
C THR A 189 12.49 -9.28 -7.81
N THR A 190 11.25 -8.84 -7.89
CA THR A 190 10.62 -8.54 -9.18
C THR A 190 11.51 -7.61 -10.00
N GLN A 191 11.46 -7.73 -11.32
CA GLN A 191 12.32 -7.00 -12.25
C GLN A 191 12.23 -5.48 -12.06
N HIS A 192 11.03 -4.99 -11.75
CA HIS A 192 10.77 -3.57 -11.56
C HIS A 192 10.15 -3.35 -10.16
N LEU A 193 10.80 -2.46 -9.40
CA LEU A 193 10.28 -1.90 -8.16
C LEU A 193 9.86 -0.47 -8.47
N PHE A 194 8.61 -0.12 -8.24
CA PHE A 194 8.11 1.22 -8.56
C PHE A 194 7.15 1.74 -7.49
N PRO A 195 6.99 3.08 -7.38
CA PRO A 195 6.06 3.67 -6.43
C PRO A 195 4.62 3.32 -6.79
N ALA A 196 3.82 2.95 -5.79
CA ALA A 196 2.39 2.70 -5.91
C ALA A 196 1.62 3.50 -4.86
N LEU A 197 0.32 3.69 -5.09
CA LEU A 197 -0.50 4.65 -4.34
C LEU A 197 0.18 6.02 -4.30
N VAL A 198 0.54 6.52 -5.48
CA VAL A 198 1.33 7.74 -5.68
C VAL A 198 0.58 8.74 -6.56
N PRO A 199 0.60 10.05 -6.23
CA PRO A 199 0.04 11.07 -7.11
C PRO A 199 0.77 11.12 -8.46
N LEU A 200 0.01 11.38 -9.54
CA LEU A 200 0.51 11.46 -10.90
C LEU A 200 0.79 12.91 -11.30
N SER A 201 1.97 13.13 -11.89
CA SER A 201 2.37 14.42 -12.43
C SER A 201 1.83 14.60 -13.84
N LEU A 202 1.33 15.78 -14.15
CA LEU A 202 0.84 16.15 -15.46
C LEU A 202 1.75 17.19 -16.12
N GLN A 203 1.63 17.32 -17.44
CA GLN A 203 2.27 18.38 -18.20
C GLN A 203 1.92 19.75 -17.59
N ARG A 204 2.92 20.61 -17.42
CA ARG A 204 2.73 21.96 -16.87
C ARG A 204 1.70 22.76 -17.67
N GLY A 205 0.82 23.45 -16.95
CA GLY A 205 -0.18 24.36 -17.54
C GLY A 205 -1.45 23.65 -18.02
N CYS A 206 -1.56 22.31 -17.98
CA CYS A 206 -2.84 21.64 -18.24
C CYS A 206 -3.87 22.01 -17.16
N PHE A 207 -5.14 22.02 -17.53
CA PHE A 207 -6.20 22.60 -16.70
C PHE A 207 -6.30 22.02 -15.26
N PRO A 208 -6.08 20.73 -14.98
CA PRO A 208 -6.19 20.22 -13.62
C PRO A 208 -5.17 20.86 -12.65
N THR A 209 -3.97 21.25 -13.16
CA THR A 209 -2.94 21.87 -12.31
C THR A 209 -3.32 23.26 -11.80
N ARG A 210 -4.30 23.90 -12.43
CA ARG A 210 -4.88 25.20 -12.01
C ARG A 210 -6.07 25.05 -11.07
N LEU A 211 -6.53 23.81 -10.84
CA LEU A 211 -7.70 23.47 -10.03
C LEU A 211 -7.34 22.80 -8.71
N SER A 212 -6.14 23.12 -8.17
CA SER A 212 -5.69 22.51 -6.91
C SER A 212 -6.76 22.58 -5.81
N GLY A 213 -7.01 21.44 -5.15
CA GLY A 213 -8.03 21.27 -4.11
C GLY A 213 -9.42 20.90 -4.64
N VAL A 214 -9.67 20.96 -5.95
CA VAL A 214 -10.95 20.52 -6.52
C VAL A 214 -11.01 19.00 -6.58
N SER A 215 -12.06 18.40 -6.03
CA SER A 215 -12.32 16.95 -6.03
C SER A 215 -13.66 16.64 -6.65
N CYS A 216 -13.74 15.53 -7.36
CA CYS A 216 -14.99 15.00 -7.92
C CYS A 216 -14.93 13.48 -8.07
N GLU A 217 -16.09 12.84 -8.17
CA GLU A 217 -16.17 11.45 -8.64
C GLU A 217 -15.79 11.39 -10.13
N ALA A 218 -14.88 10.48 -10.47
CA ALA A 218 -14.48 10.26 -11.85
C ALA A 218 -14.26 8.76 -12.13
N ARG A 219 -14.36 8.38 -13.40
CA ARG A 219 -13.89 7.09 -13.87
C ARG A 219 -12.52 7.28 -14.50
N VAL A 220 -11.55 6.51 -14.06
CA VAL A 220 -10.16 6.57 -14.52
C VAL A 220 -9.81 5.23 -15.15
N GLU A 221 -9.22 5.28 -16.34
CA GLU A 221 -8.88 4.11 -17.13
C GLU A 221 -7.39 4.10 -17.48
N VAL A 222 -6.79 2.91 -17.47
CA VAL A 222 -5.48 2.66 -18.09
C VAL A 222 -5.74 2.00 -19.43
N ARG A 223 -5.25 2.60 -20.50
CA ARG A 223 -5.37 2.10 -21.87
C ARG A 223 -3.99 1.90 -22.48
N SER A 224 -3.86 0.87 -23.34
CA SER A 224 -2.65 0.68 -24.14
C SER A 224 -2.45 1.83 -25.14
N SER A 225 -1.28 1.89 -25.75
CA SER A 225 -0.99 2.81 -26.88
C SER A 225 -1.99 2.66 -28.04
N THR A 226 -2.54 1.45 -28.26
CA THR A 226 -3.58 1.16 -29.27
C THR A 226 -5.00 1.50 -28.82
N GLY A 227 -5.17 2.01 -27.58
CA GLY A 227 -6.48 2.36 -27.01
C GLY A 227 -7.24 1.21 -26.34
N ARG A 228 -6.67 -0.01 -26.30
CA ARG A 228 -7.32 -1.17 -25.62
C ARG A 228 -7.40 -0.88 -24.10
N LEU A 229 -8.59 -1.11 -23.52
CA LEU A 229 -8.82 -0.98 -22.10
C LEU A 229 -8.07 -2.09 -21.33
N GLY A 230 -7.19 -1.69 -20.41
CA GLY A 230 -6.53 -2.59 -19.48
C GLY A 230 -7.24 -2.64 -18.12
N LEU A 231 -7.54 -1.46 -17.56
CA LEU A 231 -8.19 -1.33 -16.25
C LEU A 231 -9.13 -0.12 -16.27
N ALA A 232 -10.21 -0.19 -15.52
CA ALA A 232 -11.07 0.96 -15.20
C ALA A 232 -11.48 0.93 -13.73
N MET A 233 -11.37 2.07 -13.07
CA MET A 233 -11.82 2.28 -11.69
C MET A 233 -12.65 3.55 -11.59
N ARG A 234 -13.55 3.62 -10.61
CA ARG A 234 -14.34 4.81 -10.28
C ARG A 234 -14.16 5.17 -8.82
N GLY A 235 -14.05 6.46 -8.56
CA GLY A 235 -13.92 6.99 -7.21
C GLY A 235 -13.53 8.45 -7.18
N PRO A 236 -13.29 9.01 -5.98
CA PRO A 236 -12.86 10.38 -5.83
C PRO A 236 -11.49 10.65 -6.47
N LEU A 237 -11.46 11.63 -7.36
CA LEU A 237 -10.27 12.19 -7.98
C LEU A 237 -10.03 13.60 -7.41
N LEU A 238 -8.78 13.94 -7.16
CA LEU A 238 -8.35 15.24 -6.65
C LEU A 238 -7.38 15.89 -7.65
N CYS A 239 -7.69 17.11 -8.08
CA CYS A 239 -6.76 17.96 -8.80
C CYS A 239 -5.75 18.59 -7.84
N THR A 240 -4.46 18.58 -8.21
CA THR A 240 -3.37 19.17 -7.43
C THR A 240 -2.56 20.13 -8.30
N HIS A 241 -1.70 20.95 -7.69
CA HIS A 241 -0.82 21.87 -8.42
C HIS A 241 0.22 21.14 -9.31
N THR A 242 0.48 19.86 -9.08
CA THR A 242 1.39 19.03 -9.89
C THR A 242 0.66 18.12 -10.87
N GLY A 243 -0.64 17.85 -10.65
CA GLY A 243 -1.38 16.90 -11.49
C GLY A 243 -2.63 16.33 -10.80
N LEU A 244 -2.70 15.01 -10.74
CA LEU A 244 -3.85 14.28 -10.21
C LEU A 244 -3.48 13.43 -8.99
N SER A 245 -4.41 13.34 -8.05
CA SER A 245 -4.35 12.52 -6.84
C SER A 245 -5.76 12.06 -6.47
N GLY A 246 -5.96 11.67 -5.21
CA GLY A 246 -7.23 11.13 -4.73
C GLY A 246 -7.31 9.62 -4.86
N PRO A 247 -8.21 8.96 -4.14
CA PRO A 247 -8.23 7.50 -4.01
C PRO A 247 -8.18 6.75 -5.33
N VAL A 248 -8.98 7.13 -6.32
CA VAL A 248 -9.01 6.43 -7.61
C VAL A 248 -7.70 6.57 -8.39
N VAL A 249 -7.05 7.74 -8.33
CA VAL A 249 -5.77 7.98 -9.01
C VAL A 249 -4.64 7.23 -8.33
N LEU A 250 -4.64 7.21 -6.99
CA LEU A 250 -3.66 6.44 -6.21
C LEU A 250 -3.76 4.95 -6.53
N ASP A 251 -4.96 4.37 -6.53
CA ASP A 251 -5.18 2.97 -6.88
C ASP A 251 -4.74 2.64 -8.31
N VAL A 252 -5.02 3.53 -9.26
CA VAL A 252 -4.68 3.33 -10.68
C VAL A 252 -3.19 3.52 -10.96
N SER A 253 -2.48 4.30 -10.13
CA SER A 253 -1.08 4.69 -10.38
C SER A 253 -0.15 3.50 -10.63
N ARG A 254 -0.28 2.42 -9.82
CA ARG A 254 0.53 1.22 -9.99
C ARG A 254 0.27 0.51 -11.33
N HIS A 255 -0.99 0.50 -11.78
CA HIS A 255 -1.38 -0.15 -13.02
C HIS A 255 -0.88 0.64 -14.25
N LEU A 256 -0.88 1.96 -14.16
CA LEU A 256 -0.28 2.81 -15.21
C LEU A 256 1.24 2.61 -15.28
N ALA A 257 1.92 2.56 -14.12
CA ALA A 257 3.36 2.32 -14.06
C ALA A 257 3.70 0.95 -14.65
N ALA A 258 3.00 -0.11 -14.23
CA ALA A 258 3.19 -1.46 -14.77
C ALA A 258 2.92 -1.51 -16.30
N ALA A 259 1.82 -0.91 -16.76
CA ALA A 259 1.49 -0.89 -18.18
C ALA A 259 2.57 -0.17 -19.01
N ARG A 260 3.15 0.92 -18.49
CA ARG A 260 4.21 1.67 -19.20
C ARG A 260 5.55 0.94 -19.27
N HIS A 261 5.79 -0.02 -18.42
CA HIS A 261 6.97 -0.90 -18.55
C HIS A 261 6.87 -1.82 -19.78
N GLU A 262 5.66 -2.30 -20.09
CA GLU A 262 5.41 -3.18 -21.23
C GLU A 262 5.08 -2.38 -22.51
N ASP A 263 4.35 -1.28 -22.36
CA ASP A 263 3.88 -0.37 -23.42
C ASP A 263 4.12 1.07 -23.00
N PRO A 264 5.27 1.68 -23.35
CA PRO A 264 5.59 3.09 -23.01
C PRO A 264 4.54 4.10 -23.46
N GLY A 265 3.71 3.75 -24.45
CA GLY A 265 2.60 4.56 -24.94
C GLY A 265 1.30 4.40 -24.14
N ALA A 266 1.27 3.61 -23.08
CA ALA A 266 0.10 3.44 -22.23
C ALA A 266 -0.36 4.76 -21.62
N GLN A 267 -1.67 4.97 -21.61
CA GLN A 267 -2.32 6.26 -21.32
C GLN A 267 -3.27 6.17 -20.14
N LEU A 268 -3.35 7.26 -19.40
CA LEU A 268 -4.42 7.49 -18.42
C LEU A 268 -5.55 8.26 -19.10
N VAL A 269 -6.76 7.74 -18.99
CA VAL A 269 -7.97 8.38 -19.55
C VAL A 269 -8.95 8.65 -18.42
N VAL A 270 -9.49 9.86 -18.36
CA VAL A 270 -10.43 10.28 -17.31
C VAL A 270 -11.78 10.59 -17.95
N ALA A 271 -12.82 9.95 -17.45
CA ALA A 271 -14.21 10.29 -17.70
C ALA A 271 -14.76 11.04 -16.48
N TRP A 272 -14.97 12.33 -16.63
CA TRP A 272 -15.48 13.24 -15.61
C TRP A 272 -16.98 13.06 -15.38
N VAL A 273 -17.70 12.71 -16.45
CA VAL A 273 -19.11 12.34 -16.42
C VAL A 273 -19.32 11.00 -17.16
N PRO A 274 -20.33 10.21 -16.83
CA PRO A 274 -20.55 8.91 -17.46
C PRO A 274 -20.98 9.03 -18.94
N ARG A 275 -21.70 10.10 -19.28
CA ARG A 275 -22.19 10.40 -20.63
C ARG A 275 -22.49 11.89 -20.76
N VAL A 276 -22.52 12.38 -22.01
CA VAL A 276 -22.98 13.73 -22.33
C VAL A 276 -24.44 13.68 -22.74
N ASP A 277 -25.30 14.18 -21.87
CA ASP A 277 -26.77 14.14 -22.04
C ASP A 277 -27.40 15.40 -21.41
N PRO A 278 -27.09 16.62 -21.96
CA PRO A 278 -27.64 17.85 -21.42
C PRO A 278 -29.13 17.97 -21.75
N PRO A 279 -29.98 18.37 -20.78
CA PRO A 279 -31.39 18.60 -21.01
C PRO A 279 -31.64 19.67 -22.10
N GLN A 280 -32.64 19.45 -22.90
CA GLN A 280 -33.02 20.39 -23.96
C GLN A 280 -33.26 21.80 -23.42
N GLY A 281 -32.76 22.80 -24.13
CA GLY A 281 -32.90 24.21 -23.78
C GLY A 281 -31.96 24.70 -22.67
N LYS A 282 -31.27 23.82 -21.92
CA LYS A 282 -30.31 24.18 -20.89
C LYS A 282 -28.94 24.49 -21.49
N SER A 283 -28.25 25.51 -20.97
CA SER A 283 -26.86 25.75 -21.38
C SER A 283 -25.93 24.68 -20.85
N LEU A 284 -24.83 24.40 -21.59
CA LEU A 284 -23.83 23.42 -21.22
C LEU A 284 -23.18 23.73 -19.86
N GLY A 285 -22.89 25.00 -19.60
CA GLY A 285 -22.35 25.44 -18.31
C GLY A 285 -23.32 25.17 -17.15
N ALA A 286 -24.59 25.53 -17.29
CA ALA A 286 -25.58 25.28 -16.24
C ALA A 286 -25.86 23.79 -16.02
N TRP A 287 -25.79 22.97 -17.07
CA TRP A 287 -25.91 21.52 -16.94
C TRP A 287 -24.70 20.92 -16.20
N LEU A 288 -23.48 21.27 -16.63
CA LEU A 288 -22.26 20.66 -16.14
C LEU A 288 -21.97 21.06 -14.68
N ARG A 289 -22.25 22.31 -14.27
CA ARG A 289 -22.18 22.78 -12.88
C ARG A 289 -23.18 22.09 -11.97
N GLY A 290 -24.25 21.53 -12.50
CA GLY A 290 -25.15 20.66 -11.75
C GLY A 290 -24.61 19.24 -11.47
N LEU A 291 -23.51 18.86 -12.12
CA LEU A 291 -22.90 17.54 -12.02
C LEU A 291 -21.49 17.58 -11.37
N LEU A 292 -20.75 18.64 -11.58
CA LEU A 292 -19.36 18.82 -11.19
C LEU A 292 -19.17 20.15 -10.45
N PRO A 293 -18.10 20.30 -9.66
CA PRO A 293 -17.72 21.59 -9.08
C PRO A 293 -17.57 22.67 -10.17
N ASP A 294 -18.07 23.86 -9.91
CA ASP A 294 -18.14 24.96 -10.90
C ASP A 294 -16.81 25.23 -11.62
N ARG A 295 -15.73 25.35 -10.85
CA ARG A 295 -14.38 25.56 -11.40
C ARG A 295 -13.94 24.48 -12.37
N LEU A 296 -14.31 23.22 -12.11
CA LEU A 296 -14.00 22.09 -12.98
C LEU A 296 -14.86 22.10 -14.23
N ALA A 297 -16.15 22.36 -14.08
CA ALA A 297 -17.10 22.47 -15.19
C ALA A 297 -16.65 23.55 -16.20
N ASP A 298 -16.27 24.74 -15.71
CA ASP A 298 -15.80 25.84 -16.55
C ASP A 298 -14.48 25.49 -17.27
N ALA A 299 -13.54 24.86 -16.55
CA ALA A 299 -12.27 24.45 -17.13
C ALA A 299 -12.43 23.38 -18.21
N LEU A 300 -13.36 22.42 -18.03
CA LEU A 300 -13.64 21.39 -19.03
C LEU A 300 -14.28 21.95 -20.30
N LEU A 301 -15.20 22.92 -20.17
CA LEU A 301 -15.78 23.59 -21.35
C LEU A 301 -14.75 24.47 -22.06
N ALA A 302 -13.87 25.14 -21.33
CA ALA A 302 -12.76 25.88 -21.90
C ALA A 302 -11.78 24.96 -22.65
N GLU A 303 -11.47 23.79 -22.10
CA GLU A 303 -10.63 22.77 -22.75
C GLU A 303 -11.27 22.26 -24.05
N ALA A 304 -12.59 22.06 -24.05
CA ALA A 304 -13.38 21.70 -25.23
C ALA A 304 -13.59 22.88 -26.21
N ARG A 305 -13.14 24.10 -25.86
CA ARG A 305 -13.31 25.34 -26.63
C ARG A 305 -14.77 25.70 -26.93
N VAL A 306 -15.64 25.48 -25.93
CA VAL A 306 -17.07 25.76 -26.02
C VAL A 306 -17.48 26.79 -24.98
N ASP A 307 -18.25 27.81 -25.45
CA ASP A 307 -18.83 28.81 -24.56
C ASP A 307 -19.84 28.14 -23.60
N PRO A 308 -19.73 28.36 -22.28
CA PRO A 308 -20.65 27.80 -21.28
C PRO A 308 -22.12 28.18 -21.49
N SER A 309 -22.43 29.29 -22.18
CA SER A 309 -23.79 29.69 -22.51
C SER A 309 -24.41 28.91 -23.68
N SER A 310 -23.57 28.18 -24.44
CA SER A 310 -24.01 27.40 -25.58
C SER A 310 -24.98 26.31 -25.18
N ARG A 311 -25.92 26.01 -26.08
CA ARG A 311 -26.86 24.89 -25.95
C ARG A 311 -26.44 23.74 -26.84
N TRP A 312 -26.58 22.48 -26.33
CA TRP A 312 -26.18 21.27 -27.03
C TRP A 312 -26.70 21.17 -28.45
N GLU A 313 -27.98 21.51 -28.62
CA GLU A 313 -28.64 21.43 -29.92
C GLU A 313 -28.10 22.40 -30.96
N ARG A 314 -27.45 23.47 -30.52
CA ARG A 314 -26.98 24.60 -31.38
C ARG A 314 -25.50 24.55 -31.70
N ILE A 315 -24.71 23.71 -31.01
CA ILE A 315 -23.27 23.64 -31.31
C ILE A 315 -23.00 22.73 -32.51
N PRO A 316 -21.99 23.02 -33.34
CA PRO A 316 -21.56 22.19 -34.47
C PRO A 316 -21.14 20.78 -34.03
N ARG A 317 -21.18 19.82 -34.97
CA ARG A 317 -20.88 18.41 -34.69
C ARG A 317 -19.47 18.17 -34.15
N ASP A 318 -18.50 18.90 -34.66
CA ASP A 318 -17.09 18.84 -34.21
C ASP A 318 -16.91 19.34 -32.78
N LEU A 319 -17.59 20.43 -32.41
CA LEU A 319 -17.61 20.87 -31.01
C LEU A 319 -18.33 19.90 -30.10
N ARG A 320 -19.43 19.24 -30.56
CA ARG A 320 -20.04 18.15 -29.77
C ARG A 320 -19.07 17.03 -29.51
N ARG A 321 -18.32 16.58 -30.53
CA ARG A 321 -17.27 15.56 -30.37
C ARG A 321 -16.16 15.99 -29.42
N ALA A 322 -15.75 17.26 -29.49
CA ALA A 322 -14.75 17.81 -28.56
C ALA A 322 -15.26 17.78 -27.11
N VAL A 323 -16.51 18.20 -26.87
CA VAL A 323 -17.15 18.11 -25.54
C VAL A 323 -17.24 16.65 -25.07
N GLU A 324 -17.74 15.74 -25.90
CA GLU A 324 -17.83 14.33 -25.57
C GLU A 324 -16.46 13.75 -25.20
N SER A 325 -15.45 13.98 -26.05
CA SER A 325 -14.08 13.50 -25.80
C SER A 325 -13.50 14.08 -24.51
N THR A 326 -13.69 15.37 -24.26
CA THR A 326 -13.17 16.03 -23.06
C THR A 326 -13.89 15.54 -21.79
N LEU A 327 -15.20 15.32 -21.83
CA LEU A 327 -15.99 14.97 -20.66
C LEU A 327 -15.96 13.47 -20.34
N THR A 328 -15.88 12.59 -21.36
CA THR A 328 -16.02 11.13 -21.18
C THR A 328 -14.77 10.34 -21.51
N GLY A 329 -13.71 11.01 -22.00
CA GLY A 329 -12.50 10.31 -22.48
C GLY A 329 -11.26 11.19 -22.55
N TRP A 330 -11.12 12.13 -21.61
CA TRP A 330 -9.96 13.03 -21.56
C TRP A 330 -8.66 12.25 -21.33
N ARG A 331 -7.74 12.34 -22.29
CA ARG A 331 -6.40 11.74 -22.19
C ARG A 331 -5.53 12.64 -21.33
N ALA A 332 -5.23 12.18 -20.11
CA ALA A 332 -4.40 12.92 -19.19
C ALA A 332 -2.94 12.95 -19.67
N PRO A 333 -2.33 14.12 -19.84
CA PRO A 333 -0.92 14.24 -20.25
C PRO A 333 0.02 13.93 -19.09
N VAL A 334 0.02 12.67 -18.62
CA VAL A 334 0.82 12.21 -17.49
C VAL A 334 2.29 12.14 -17.87
N THR A 335 3.13 12.91 -17.18
CA THR A 335 4.58 12.97 -17.37
C THR A 335 5.36 12.07 -16.43
N GLY A 336 4.74 11.58 -15.35
CA GLY A 336 5.36 10.72 -14.34
C GLY A 336 4.51 10.66 -13.08
N ASP A 337 5.16 10.31 -11.97
CA ASP A 337 4.59 10.34 -10.62
C ASP A 337 5.49 11.12 -9.66
N LEU A 338 5.09 11.22 -8.38
CA LEU A 338 5.86 11.95 -7.37
C LEU A 338 6.91 11.07 -6.64
N GLY A 339 7.17 9.87 -7.13
CA GLY A 339 8.21 8.97 -6.65
C GLY A 339 7.93 8.37 -5.27
N PHE A 340 8.89 7.56 -4.82
CA PHE A 340 8.80 6.87 -3.53
C PHE A 340 8.64 7.80 -2.32
N ALA A 341 9.10 9.03 -2.40
CA ALA A 341 8.95 10.02 -1.32
C ALA A 341 7.49 10.41 -1.05
N LYS A 342 6.59 10.16 -2.00
CA LYS A 342 5.15 10.46 -1.92
C LYS A 342 4.26 9.23 -2.11
N ALA A 343 4.84 8.09 -2.45
CA ALA A 343 4.12 6.83 -2.54
C ALA A 343 3.78 6.30 -1.15
N GLU A 344 2.59 5.71 -0.99
CA GLU A 344 2.22 5.05 0.26
C GLU A 344 2.82 3.63 0.35
N VAL A 345 3.02 2.97 -0.80
CA VAL A 345 3.51 1.59 -0.88
C VAL A 345 4.45 1.40 -2.08
N THR A 346 5.29 0.37 -2.00
CA THR A 346 6.13 -0.11 -3.10
C THR A 346 5.42 -1.24 -3.82
N ALA A 347 5.32 -1.17 -5.14
CA ALA A 347 4.93 -2.28 -5.98
C ALA A 347 6.16 -3.09 -6.37
N GLY A 348 6.02 -4.42 -6.33
CA GLY A 348 7.12 -5.36 -6.48
C GLY A 348 7.80 -5.70 -5.14
N GLY A 349 8.66 -6.69 -5.16
CA GLY A 349 9.34 -7.20 -3.97
C GLY A 349 9.84 -8.62 -4.17
N VAL A 350 10.09 -9.33 -3.07
CA VAL A 350 10.43 -10.75 -3.09
C VAL A 350 9.17 -11.55 -3.44
N PRO A 351 9.19 -12.38 -4.51
CA PRO A 351 8.02 -13.14 -4.93
C PRO A 351 7.54 -14.14 -3.87
N LEU A 352 6.24 -14.29 -3.70
CA LEU A 352 5.67 -15.29 -2.78
C LEU A 352 6.00 -16.75 -3.17
N SER A 353 6.44 -16.98 -4.40
CA SER A 353 6.94 -18.30 -4.84
C SER A 353 8.24 -18.70 -4.14
N GLU A 354 9.00 -17.76 -3.61
CA GLU A 354 10.26 -18.01 -2.90
C GLU A 354 10.08 -18.26 -1.40
N VAL A 355 8.85 -18.18 -0.89
CA VAL A 355 8.53 -18.49 0.51
C VAL A 355 7.49 -19.60 0.62
N ARG A 356 7.47 -20.28 1.76
CA ARG A 356 6.44 -21.25 2.11
C ARG A 356 5.22 -20.49 2.63
N LEU A 357 4.11 -20.54 1.93
CA LEU A 357 2.93 -19.70 2.24
C LEU A 357 2.30 -19.99 3.62
N ASP A 358 2.61 -21.14 4.22
CA ASP A 358 2.08 -21.54 5.53
C ASP A 358 2.86 -20.91 6.69
N THR A 359 4.15 -20.62 6.46
CA THR A 359 5.10 -20.17 7.49
C THR A 359 5.80 -18.87 7.13
N LEU A 360 5.73 -18.43 5.86
CA LEU A 360 6.53 -17.37 5.26
C LEU A 360 8.05 -17.58 5.44
N GLU A 361 8.46 -18.82 5.70
CA GLU A 361 9.86 -19.21 5.68
C GLU A 361 10.38 -19.25 4.26
N SER A 362 11.59 -18.77 4.07
CA SER A 362 12.32 -18.83 2.80
C SER A 362 12.45 -20.27 2.28
N ARG A 363 12.27 -20.46 0.99
CA ARG A 363 12.60 -21.70 0.29
C ARG A 363 14.09 -21.78 -0.08
N VAL A 364 14.79 -20.64 -0.02
CA VAL A 364 16.18 -20.47 -0.43
C VAL A 364 17.11 -20.60 0.77
N THR A 365 16.79 -19.92 1.87
CA THR A 365 17.62 -19.84 3.07
C THR A 365 16.82 -20.33 4.28
N PRO A 366 17.05 -21.57 4.77
CA PRO A 366 16.33 -22.13 5.91
C PRO A 366 16.45 -21.25 7.16
N GLY A 367 15.36 -21.12 7.92
CA GLY A 367 15.32 -20.31 9.13
C GLY A 367 15.12 -18.80 8.90
N LEU A 368 15.17 -18.33 7.65
CA LEU A 368 14.79 -16.98 7.27
C LEU A 368 13.29 -16.90 7.01
N HIS A 369 12.62 -15.90 7.56
CA HIS A 369 11.22 -15.55 7.26
C HIS A 369 11.13 -14.15 6.70
N LEU A 370 10.16 -13.89 5.83
CA LEU A 370 9.90 -12.57 5.24
C LEU A 370 8.44 -12.18 5.46
N CYS A 371 8.18 -10.91 5.83
CA CYS A 371 6.81 -10.42 5.99
C CYS A 371 6.67 -8.93 5.70
N GLY A 372 5.44 -8.49 5.41
CA GLY A 372 5.12 -7.11 5.09
C GLY A 372 5.46 -6.75 3.63
N GLU A 373 5.78 -5.49 3.43
CA GLU A 373 5.97 -4.86 2.11
C GLU A 373 7.27 -5.27 1.39
N ILE A 374 8.18 -6.00 2.06
CA ILE A 374 9.34 -6.61 1.39
C ILE A 374 8.91 -7.71 0.40
N LEU A 375 7.76 -8.34 0.63
CA LEU A 375 7.16 -9.31 -0.27
C LEU A 375 6.44 -8.63 -1.43
N ASP A 376 6.42 -9.26 -2.60
CA ASP A 376 5.73 -8.77 -3.80
C ASP A 376 4.21 -8.84 -3.64
N VAL A 377 3.68 -7.98 -2.79
CA VAL A 377 2.25 -7.79 -2.54
C VAL A 377 1.98 -6.34 -2.17
N ASP A 378 1.23 -5.65 -3.00
CA ASP A 378 0.74 -4.29 -2.76
C ASP A 378 -0.79 -4.24 -2.88
N GLY A 379 -1.44 -3.64 -1.91
CA GLY A 379 -2.88 -3.48 -1.82
C GLY A 379 -3.35 -2.10 -2.22
N ARG A 380 -4.65 -2.00 -2.53
CA ARG A 380 -5.35 -0.72 -2.79
C ARG A 380 -5.28 0.21 -1.58
N ILE A 381 -5.62 1.50 -1.81
CA ILE A 381 -5.79 2.44 -0.70
C ILE A 381 -6.97 2.05 0.19
N GLY A 382 -6.80 2.12 1.51
CA GLY A 382 -7.91 1.87 2.41
C GLY A 382 -7.69 0.83 3.51
N GLY A 383 -6.45 0.61 3.94
CA GLY A 383 -6.09 -0.31 5.03
C GLY A 383 -5.66 -1.70 4.56
N PHE A 384 -5.69 -1.96 3.26
CA PHE A 384 -5.33 -3.27 2.69
C PHE A 384 -3.85 -3.61 2.94
N ASN A 385 -2.93 -2.66 2.77
CA ASN A 385 -1.50 -2.85 3.03
C ASN A 385 -1.21 -3.12 4.51
N PHE A 386 -1.96 -2.52 5.42
CA PHE A 386 -1.87 -2.85 6.84
C PHE A 386 -2.42 -4.24 7.14
N GLN A 387 -3.54 -4.64 6.52
CA GLN A 387 -4.04 -6.01 6.68
C GLN A 387 -3.04 -7.04 6.19
N TRP A 388 -2.36 -6.79 5.07
CA TRP A 388 -1.25 -7.62 4.61
C TRP A 388 -0.10 -7.67 5.61
N ALA A 389 0.28 -6.51 6.18
CA ALA A 389 1.33 -6.43 7.18
C ALA A 389 0.98 -7.24 8.45
N TRP A 390 -0.27 -7.14 8.92
CA TRP A 390 -0.75 -7.93 10.07
C TRP A 390 -0.76 -9.41 9.77
N ALA A 391 -1.34 -9.83 8.65
CA ALA A 391 -1.46 -11.24 8.28
C ALA A 391 -0.09 -11.89 8.05
N SER A 392 0.77 -11.26 7.27
CA SER A 392 2.11 -11.79 7.00
C SER A 392 3.01 -11.76 8.25
N GLY A 393 2.94 -10.69 9.05
CA GLY A 393 3.65 -10.59 10.32
C GLY A 393 3.21 -11.68 11.32
N TYR A 394 1.89 -11.91 11.43
CA TYR A 394 1.35 -13.01 12.23
C TYR A 394 1.92 -14.36 11.80
N VAL A 395 1.85 -14.68 10.50
CA VAL A 395 2.31 -15.98 9.99
C VAL A 395 3.81 -16.16 10.22
N ALA A 396 4.62 -15.16 9.88
CA ALA A 396 6.07 -15.24 10.06
C ALA A 396 6.47 -15.37 11.53
N GLY A 397 5.88 -14.55 12.40
CA GLY A 397 6.18 -14.56 13.82
C GLY A 397 5.76 -15.87 14.51
N TYR A 398 4.55 -16.33 14.26
CA TYR A 398 4.04 -17.58 14.80
C TYR A 398 4.93 -18.77 14.40
N SER A 399 5.30 -18.86 13.13
CA SER A 399 6.03 -19.99 12.56
C SER A 399 7.52 -19.97 12.85
N SER A 400 8.11 -18.80 13.09
CA SER A 400 9.55 -18.69 13.43
C SER A 400 9.92 -19.41 14.73
N ARG A 401 8.93 -19.80 15.56
CA ARG A 401 9.12 -20.54 16.83
C ARG A 401 8.62 -21.98 16.78
N SER A 402 7.62 -22.29 15.95
CA SER A 402 7.12 -23.66 15.81
C SER A 402 7.98 -24.40 14.81
N GLY A 403 8.71 -25.41 15.24
CA GLY A 403 9.43 -26.32 14.35
C GLY A 403 8.46 -27.09 13.44
N GLY A 404 7.93 -26.44 12.39
CA GLY A 404 7.33 -27.10 11.23
C GLY A 404 5.87 -27.62 11.33
N SER A 405 5.14 -27.45 12.44
CA SER A 405 3.72 -27.82 12.50
C SER A 405 2.83 -26.61 12.77
N THR A 406 1.99 -26.28 11.81
CA THR A 406 0.96 -25.22 11.94
C THR A 406 -0.31 -25.81 12.57
N PRO A 407 -0.96 -25.13 13.54
CA PRO A 407 -2.31 -25.49 13.93
C PRO A 407 -3.28 -25.18 12.78
N GLU A 408 -4.15 -26.12 12.47
CA GLU A 408 -5.33 -25.87 11.65
C GLU A 408 -6.20 -24.81 12.36
N ALA A 409 -6.71 -23.87 11.56
CA ALA A 409 -7.68 -22.90 12.06
C ALA A 409 -8.87 -23.68 12.64
N SER A 410 -9.10 -23.54 13.93
CA SER A 410 -10.34 -24.00 14.55
C SER A 410 -11.53 -23.35 13.82
N ARG A 411 -12.40 -24.21 13.31
CA ARG A 411 -13.64 -23.88 12.56
C ARG A 411 -14.61 -23.05 13.39
#